data_7b9b5948f567d2f35301f370da798ad6
#
_entry.id   7b9b5948f567d2f35301f370da798ad6
#
_cell.length_a   1.000
_cell.length_b   1.000
_cell.length_c   1.000
_cell.angle_alpha   90.00
_cell.angle_beta   90.00
_cell.angle_gamma   90.00
#
_symmetry.space_group_name_H-M   'P 1'
#
loop_
_entity.id
_entity.type
_entity.pdbx_description
1 polymer ?
#
loop_
_entity_poly.entity_id
_entity_poly.type
_entity_poly.pdbx_seq_one_letter_code
_entity_poly.pdbx_strand_id
1 'polypeptide(L)'
;MPIFRYALGLLVLTLAGAAAAHAGPKAAIFPFELIDVSLEGEHAGQQADETARLQLATEELRTLAAREAGYEVLDLSGLAAEIESTGPFHKCGGCEIDIARKAGAEIAITGAVRKISSLILVVQILVRDVASGKVNKVHRVELRGNTDETWLRGVRRLVSSHAGGG
;
A
#
# COMPACT_ATOMS: atom_id res chain seq x y z
N MET A 1 -31.60 57.17 -47.35
CA MET A 1 -32.05 56.39 -46.19
C MET A 1 -31.09 55.18 -46.03
N PRO A 2 -30.19 55.15 -45.05
CA PRO A 2 -29.33 54.01 -44.84
C PRO A 2 -29.93 53.05 -43.79
N ILE A 3 -29.99 51.77 -44.16
CA ILE A 3 -30.49 50.68 -43.31
C ILE A 3 -29.33 50.21 -42.43
N PHE A 4 -29.45 50.39 -41.09
CA PHE A 4 -28.49 49.96 -40.07
C PHE A 4 -28.74 48.49 -39.76
N ARG A 5 -27.80 47.61 -40.12
CA ARG A 5 -27.84 46.19 -39.79
C ARG A 5 -27.04 45.98 -38.50
N TYR A 6 -27.73 45.73 -37.38
CA TYR A 6 -27.16 45.30 -36.13
C TYR A 6 -26.76 43.82 -36.24
N ALA A 7 -25.47 43.53 -36.26
CA ALA A 7 -24.95 42.18 -36.10
C ALA A 7 -24.84 41.88 -34.59
N LEU A 8 -25.76 41.03 -34.10
CA LEU A 8 -25.75 40.54 -32.72
C LEU A 8 -24.73 39.41 -32.62
N GLY A 9 -23.52 39.71 -32.09
CA GLY A 9 -22.48 38.72 -31.83
C GLY A 9 -22.83 37.89 -30.59
N LEU A 10 -23.14 36.62 -30.81
CA LEU A 10 -23.39 35.64 -29.74
C LEU A 10 -22.06 35.19 -29.17
N LEU A 11 -21.69 35.70 -27.99
CA LEU A 11 -20.48 35.26 -27.25
C LEU A 11 -20.80 33.95 -26.55
N VAL A 12 -20.40 32.82 -27.13
CA VAL A 12 -20.50 31.50 -26.50
C VAL A 12 -19.36 31.35 -25.48
N LEU A 13 -19.70 31.51 -24.22
CA LEU A 13 -18.77 31.28 -23.09
C LEU A 13 -18.70 29.79 -22.82
N THR A 14 -17.67 29.09 -23.34
CA THR A 14 -17.41 27.67 -23.03
C THR A 14 -16.83 27.58 -21.62
N LEU A 15 -17.65 27.19 -20.63
CA LEU A 15 -17.16 26.77 -19.33
C LEU A 15 -16.43 25.43 -19.52
N ALA A 16 -15.09 25.47 -19.58
CA ALA A 16 -14.27 24.29 -19.43
C ALA A 16 -14.33 23.85 -17.95
N GLY A 17 -15.21 22.90 -17.67
CA GLY A 17 -15.26 22.23 -16.37
C GLY A 17 -13.96 21.45 -16.18
N ALA A 18 -13.05 21.94 -15.34
CA ALA A 18 -11.93 21.16 -14.84
C ALA A 18 -12.51 20.00 -14.04
N ALA A 19 -12.51 18.79 -14.62
CA ALA A 19 -12.75 17.55 -13.88
C ALA A 19 -11.66 17.47 -12.82
N ALA A 20 -12.00 17.69 -11.56
CA ALA A 20 -11.11 17.41 -10.44
C ALA A 20 -10.83 15.91 -10.50
N ALA A 21 -9.62 15.53 -10.89
CA ALA A 21 -9.14 14.17 -10.75
C ALA A 21 -9.24 13.85 -9.26
N HIS A 22 -10.18 12.98 -8.87
CA HIS A 22 -10.27 12.52 -7.51
C HIS A 22 -9.02 11.66 -7.28
N ALA A 23 -8.05 12.21 -6.54
CA ALA A 23 -7.00 11.40 -5.96
C ALA A 23 -7.68 10.35 -5.07
N GLY A 24 -7.25 9.10 -5.17
CA GLY A 24 -7.78 8.04 -4.31
C GLY A 24 -7.50 8.29 -2.83
N PRO A 25 -7.98 7.42 -1.94
CA PRO A 25 -7.72 7.55 -0.51
C PRO A 25 -6.22 7.57 -0.22
N LYS A 26 -5.79 8.43 0.70
CA LYS A 26 -4.40 8.54 1.13
C LYS A 26 -4.00 7.32 1.95
N ALA A 27 -2.96 6.62 1.48
CA ALA A 27 -2.51 5.39 2.11
C ALA A 27 -1.08 5.50 2.66
N ALA A 28 -0.90 5.17 3.93
CA ALA A 28 0.38 4.91 4.55
C ALA A 28 0.71 3.43 4.40
N ILE A 29 1.76 3.10 3.62
CA ILE A 29 2.22 1.73 3.41
C ILE A 29 3.51 1.53 4.18
N PHE A 30 3.43 0.69 5.20
CA PHE A 30 4.54 0.37 6.09
C PHE A 30 5.47 -0.69 5.48
N PRO A 31 6.75 -0.72 5.89
CA PRO A 31 7.66 -1.78 5.48
C PRO A 31 7.12 -3.17 5.81
N PHE A 32 7.34 -4.12 4.91
CA PHE A 32 7.05 -5.53 5.20
C PHE A 32 7.93 -6.05 6.33
N GLU A 33 7.37 -6.92 7.15
CA GLU A 33 8.05 -7.57 8.27
C GLU A 33 8.19 -9.07 8.02
N LEU A 34 9.26 -9.67 8.53
CA LEU A 34 9.44 -11.12 8.54
C LEU A 34 8.96 -11.71 9.87
N ILE A 35 8.13 -12.73 9.80
CA ILE A 35 7.73 -13.58 10.92
C ILE A 35 8.32 -14.96 10.64
N ASP A 36 9.56 -15.17 11.03
CA ASP A 36 10.25 -16.45 10.83
C ASP A 36 9.92 -17.41 11.98
N VAL A 37 9.24 -18.51 11.66
CA VAL A 37 8.92 -19.62 12.56
C VAL A 37 9.54 -20.93 12.07
N SER A 38 10.49 -20.84 11.14
CA SER A 38 11.21 -21.99 10.60
C SER A 38 12.35 -22.42 11.53
N LEU A 39 12.73 -23.68 11.46
CA LEU A 39 13.93 -24.17 12.17
C LEU A 39 15.20 -23.46 11.72
N GLU A 40 15.28 -23.06 10.45
CA GLU A 40 16.41 -22.28 9.92
C GLU A 40 16.49 -20.92 10.61
N GLY A 41 15.36 -20.20 10.74
CA GLY A 41 15.31 -18.91 11.42
C GLY A 41 15.64 -19.01 12.92
N GLU A 42 15.25 -20.09 13.57
CA GLU A 42 15.59 -20.35 14.97
C GLU A 42 17.11 -20.48 15.20
N HIS A 43 17.81 -21.09 14.25
CA HIS A 43 19.25 -21.34 14.38
C HIS A 43 20.13 -20.23 13.79
N ALA A 44 19.73 -19.65 12.65
CA ALA A 44 20.57 -18.73 11.90
C ALA A 44 20.05 -17.26 11.91
N GLY A 45 18.83 -17.03 12.42
CA GLY A 45 18.18 -15.73 12.37
C GLY A 45 17.78 -15.29 10.95
N GLN A 46 17.33 -14.06 10.82
CA GLN A 46 16.94 -13.47 9.54
C GLN A 46 18.17 -13.29 8.63
N GLN A 47 18.06 -13.76 7.40
CA GLN A 47 19.13 -13.70 6.41
C GLN A 47 19.15 -12.34 5.69
N ALA A 48 20.34 -11.93 5.20
CA ALA A 48 20.50 -10.64 4.50
C ALA A 48 19.66 -10.56 3.20
N ASP A 49 19.52 -11.64 2.47
CA ASP A 49 18.68 -11.74 1.27
C ASP A 49 17.19 -11.64 1.59
N GLU A 50 16.76 -12.12 2.75
CA GLU A 50 15.38 -11.96 3.22
C GLU A 50 15.10 -10.49 3.59
N THR A 51 16.05 -9.80 4.19
CA THR A 51 15.94 -8.35 4.43
C THR A 51 15.80 -7.58 3.13
N ALA A 52 16.60 -7.89 2.12
CA ALA A 52 16.48 -7.28 0.80
C ALA A 52 15.11 -7.56 0.14
N ARG A 53 14.59 -8.79 0.27
CA ARG A 53 13.26 -9.16 -0.24
C ARG A 53 12.12 -8.41 0.45
N LEU A 54 12.22 -8.12 1.74
CA LEU A 54 11.23 -7.29 2.45
C LEU A 54 11.17 -5.89 1.84
N GLN A 55 12.31 -5.30 1.49
CA GLN A 55 12.37 -4.01 0.81
C GLN A 55 11.75 -4.08 -0.59
N LEU A 56 12.11 -5.08 -1.39
CA LEU A 56 11.52 -5.30 -2.72
C LEU A 56 9.99 -5.47 -2.64
N ALA A 57 9.50 -6.26 -1.70
CA ALA A 57 8.07 -6.48 -1.49
C ALA A 57 7.33 -5.19 -1.09
N THR A 58 7.98 -4.36 -0.26
CA THR A 58 7.44 -3.06 0.16
C THR A 58 7.29 -2.12 -1.03
N GLU A 59 8.33 -1.97 -1.84
CA GLU A 59 8.30 -1.09 -3.02
C GLU A 59 7.33 -1.58 -4.10
N GLU A 60 7.26 -2.89 -4.31
CA GLU A 60 6.26 -3.48 -5.22
C GLU A 60 4.84 -3.18 -4.75
N LEU A 61 4.55 -3.35 -3.44
CA LEU A 61 3.24 -3.03 -2.88
C LEU A 61 2.90 -1.54 -3.06
N ARG A 62 3.83 -0.62 -2.79
CA ARG A 62 3.63 0.82 -3.00
C ARG A 62 3.30 1.14 -4.45
N THR A 63 4.07 0.58 -5.37
CA THR A 63 3.86 0.76 -6.81
C THR A 63 2.49 0.27 -7.26
N LEU A 64 2.12 -0.93 -6.86
CA LEU A 64 0.84 -1.54 -7.25
C LEU A 64 -0.35 -0.86 -6.56
N ALA A 65 -0.22 -0.44 -5.32
CA ALA A 65 -1.25 0.29 -4.59
C ALA A 65 -1.61 1.59 -5.28
N ALA A 66 -0.61 2.33 -5.78
CA ALA A 66 -0.84 3.55 -6.53
C ALA A 66 -1.44 3.28 -7.91
N ARG A 67 -0.94 2.28 -8.65
CA ARG A 67 -1.29 2.07 -10.06
C ARG A 67 -2.56 1.25 -10.26
N GLU A 68 -2.83 0.27 -9.41
CA GLU A 68 -3.87 -0.73 -9.60
C GLU A 68 -4.98 -0.65 -8.55
N ALA A 69 -4.64 -0.28 -7.30
CA ALA A 69 -5.62 -0.16 -6.24
C ALA A 69 -6.15 1.29 -6.05
N GLY A 70 -5.60 2.26 -6.78
CA GLY A 70 -6.10 3.64 -6.82
C GLY A 70 -5.81 4.45 -5.56
N TYR A 71 -4.81 4.07 -4.76
CA TYR A 71 -4.41 4.84 -3.58
C TYR A 71 -3.45 5.98 -3.94
N GLU A 72 -3.58 7.11 -3.22
CA GLU A 72 -2.52 8.11 -3.12
C GLU A 72 -1.52 7.63 -2.05
N VAL A 73 -0.39 7.05 -2.47
CA VAL A 73 0.61 6.49 -1.56
C VAL A 73 1.47 7.62 -0.97
N LEU A 74 1.48 7.74 0.35
CA LEU A 74 2.20 8.78 1.06
C LEU A 74 3.67 8.41 1.26
N ASP A 75 4.55 9.42 1.21
CA ASP A 75 5.94 9.28 1.62
C ASP A 75 6.04 9.28 3.16
N LEU A 76 6.60 8.20 3.70
CA LEU A 76 6.80 8.00 5.12
C LEU A 76 8.27 8.21 5.56
N SER A 77 9.14 8.69 4.67
CA SER A 77 10.58 8.85 4.96
C SER A 77 10.85 9.74 6.17
N GLY A 78 10.06 10.79 6.35
CA GLY A 78 10.12 11.68 7.51
C GLY A 78 9.70 11.04 8.84
N LEU A 79 9.10 9.85 8.82
CA LEU A 79 8.64 9.08 9.98
C LEU A 79 9.41 7.78 10.18
N ALA A 80 10.50 7.56 9.43
CA ALA A 80 11.26 6.31 9.44
C ALA A 80 11.74 5.89 10.84
N ALA A 81 12.28 6.81 11.63
CA ALA A 81 12.74 6.53 12.99
C ALA A 81 11.59 6.11 13.93
N GLU A 82 10.41 6.71 13.77
CA GLU A 82 9.21 6.36 14.54
C GLU A 82 8.69 4.98 14.13
N ILE A 83 8.68 4.69 12.82
CA ILE A 83 8.31 3.38 12.28
C ILE A 83 9.20 2.28 12.85
N GLU A 84 10.52 2.49 12.83
CA GLU A 84 11.50 1.53 13.35
C GLU A 84 11.34 1.31 14.87
N SER A 85 11.14 2.38 15.65
CA SER A 85 11.01 2.28 17.10
C SER A 85 9.67 1.71 17.58
N THR A 86 8.60 1.84 16.77
CA THR A 86 7.27 1.33 17.10
C THR A 86 7.08 -0.12 16.71
N GLY A 87 7.71 -0.55 15.60
CA GLY A 87 7.61 -1.93 15.12
C GLY A 87 8.12 -2.98 16.13
N PRO A 88 7.84 -4.24 15.91
CA PRO A 88 7.18 -4.80 14.75
C PRO A 88 5.65 -4.72 14.84
N PHE A 89 5.02 -4.26 13.75
CA PHE A 89 3.56 -4.00 13.70
C PHE A 89 2.71 -5.26 13.81
N HIS A 90 3.23 -6.42 13.42
CA HIS A 90 2.50 -7.68 13.58
C HIS A 90 2.30 -8.10 15.06
N LYS A 91 3.01 -7.48 16.00
CA LYS A 91 2.90 -7.76 17.44
C LYS A 91 2.00 -6.78 18.18
N CYS A 92 1.66 -5.64 17.57
CA CYS A 92 0.78 -4.66 18.16
C CYS A 92 -0.55 -4.59 17.38
N GLY A 93 -1.65 -4.49 18.04
CA GLY A 93 -2.98 -4.50 17.41
C GLY A 93 -3.41 -3.17 16.81
N GLY A 94 -2.54 -2.40 16.15
CA GLY A 94 -2.89 -1.13 15.52
C GLY A 94 -1.99 0.06 15.89
N CYS A 95 -0.78 -0.19 16.37
CA CYS A 95 0.18 0.88 16.69
C CYS A 95 0.63 1.68 15.46
N GLU A 96 0.49 1.15 14.26
CA GLU A 96 0.72 1.84 13.00
C GLU A 96 -0.27 2.99 12.75
N ILE A 97 -1.43 2.99 13.40
CA ILE A 97 -2.50 3.98 13.17
C ILE A 97 -2.04 5.39 13.55
N ASP A 98 -1.33 5.55 14.65
CA ASP A 98 -0.90 6.87 15.10
C ASP A 98 0.14 7.46 14.15
N ILE A 99 1.02 6.63 13.60
CA ILE A 99 2.00 7.04 12.57
C ILE A 99 1.26 7.39 11.27
N ALA A 100 0.31 6.56 10.83
CA ALA A 100 -0.49 6.81 9.65
C ALA A 100 -1.29 8.12 9.78
N ARG A 101 -1.84 8.40 10.96
CA ARG A 101 -2.56 9.65 11.25
C ARG A 101 -1.65 10.86 11.18
N LYS A 102 -0.43 10.78 11.72
CA LYS A 102 0.59 11.84 11.60
C LYS A 102 0.97 12.11 10.16
N ALA A 103 1.04 11.07 9.32
CA ALA A 103 1.29 11.20 7.90
C ALA A 103 0.11 11.80 7.12
N GLY A 104 -1.07 11.94 7.73
CA GLY A 104 -2.30 12.38 7.06
C GLY A 104 -2.96 11.31 6.20
N ALA A 105 -2.72 10.03 6.49
CA ALA A 105 -3.33 8.92 5.79
C ALA A 105 -4.76 8.64 6.27
N GLU A 106 -5.59 8.16 5.35
CA GLU A 106 -6.93 7.63 5.61
C GLU A 106 -6.89 6.10 5.81
N ILE A 107 -5.92 5.47 5.14
CA ILE A 107 -5.71 4.02 5.15
C ILE A 107 -4.29 3.71 5.63
N ALA A 108 -4.16 2.73 6.53
CA ALA A 108 -2.88 2.15 6.93
C ALA A 108 -2.77 0.72 6.36
N ILE A 109 -1.67 0.40 5.70
CA ILE A 109 -1.41 -0.92 5.13
C ILE A 109 -0.12 -1.46 5.73
N THR A 110 -0.21 -2.56 6.47
CA THR A 110 0.93 -3.32 6.97
C THR A 110 1.07 -4.63 6.21
N GLY A 111 2.30 -5.05 5.97
CA GLY A 111 2.62 -6.30 5.30
C GLY A 111 3.48 -7.20 6.17
N ALA A 112 3.26 -8.50 6.10
CA ALA A 112 4.11 -9.49 6.75
C ALA A 112 4.32 -10.71 5.86
N VAL A 113 5.53 -11.25 5.91
CA VAL A 113 5.88 -12.55 5.34
C VAL A 113 6.13 -13.51 6.49
N ARG A 114 5.25 -14.50 6.63
CA ARG A 114 5.44 -15.59 7.59
C ARG A 114 6.18 -16.73 6.90
N LYS A 115 7.41 -16.98 7.33
CA LYS A 115 8.24 -18.09 6.85
C LYS A 115 8.00 -19.30 7.75
N ILE A 116 7.41 -20.35 7.17
CA ILE A 116 7.20 -21.64 7.84
C ILE A 116 8.39 -22.56 7.59
N SER A 117 8.96 -22.48 6.38
CA SER A 117 10.19 -23.13 5.97
C SER A 117 10.78 -22.38 4.77
N SER A 118 11.96 -22.77 4.30
CA SER A 118 12.55 -22.26 3.05
C SER A 118 11.70 -22.50 1.80
N LEU A 119 10.71 -23.38 1.87
CA LEU A 119 9.82 -23.73 0.76
C LEU A 119 8.39 -23.20 0.91
N ILE A 120 7.96 -22.88 2.14
CA ILE A 120 6.57 -22.49 2.42
C ILE A 120 6.56 -21.17 3.16
N LEU A 121 6.00 -20.15 2.50
CA LEU A 121 5.80 -18.84 3.06
C LEU A 121 4.34 -18.41 2.89
N VAL A 122 3.87 -17.54 3.80
CA VAL A 122 2.57 -16.89 3.68
C VAL A 122 2.80 -15.39 3.67
N VAL A 123 2.48 -14.72 2.58
CA VAL A 123 2.47 -13.26 2.50
C VAL A 123 1.09 -12.77 2.85
N GLN A 124 1.03 -11.76 3.73
CA GLN A 124 -0.21 -11.15 4.17
C GLN A 124 -0.09 -9.64 4.08
N ILE A 125 -1.18 -8.98 3.67
CA ILE A 125 -1.40 -7.55 3.91
C ILE A 125 -2.66 -7.36 4.75
N LEU A 126 -2.62 -6.34 5.60
CA LEU A 126 -3.72 -5.93 6.45
C LEU A 126 -4.00 -4.46 6.14
N VAL A 127 -5.23 -4.18 5.73
CA VAL A 127 -5.70 -2.85 5.38
C VAL A 127 -6.61 -2.35 6.49
N ARG A 128 -6.26 -1.21 7.08
CA ARG A 128 -6.96 -0.64 8.23
C ARG A 128 -7.41 0.79 7.95
N ASP A 129 -8.60 1.12 8.35
CA ASP A 129 -9.10 2.49 8.36
C ASP A 129 -8.49 3.26 9.53
N VAL A 130 -7.87 4.41 9.24
CA VAL A 130 -7.12 5.19 10.23
C VAL A 130 -8.04 5.92 11.21
N ALA A 131 -9.23 6.34 10.76
CA ALA A 131 -10.17 7.08 11.60
C ALA A 131 -10.79 6.18 12.66
N SER A 132 -11.25 4.99 12.29
CA SER A 132 -11.93 4.04 13.20
C SER A 132 -10.99 3.03 13.85
N GLY A 133 -9.78 2.85 13.31
CA GLY A 133 -8.85 1.80 13.72
C GLY A 133 -9.27 0.39 13.32
N LYS A 134 -10.37 0.23 12.58
CA LYS A 134 -10.89 -1.09 12.19
C LYS A 134 -10.12 -1.68 11.02
N VAL A 135 -9.95 -3.00 11.06
CA VAL A 135 -9.44 -3.76 9.93
C VAL A 135 -10.53 -3.87 8.88
N ASN A 136 -10.29 -3.30 7.71
CA ASN A 136 -11.21 -3.35 6.59
C ASN A 136 -11.04 -4.62 5.77
N LYS A 137 -9.78 -5.01 5.49
CA LYS A 137 -9.47 -6.19 4.69
C LYS A 137 -8.20 -6.87 5.18
N VAL A 138 -8.16 -8.19 5.00
CA VAL A 138 -6.97 -9.02 5.18
C VAL A 138 -6.83 -9.89 3.94
N HIS A 139 -5.71 -9.76 3.25
CA HIS A 139 -5.40 -10.59 2.10
C HIS A 139 -4.20 -11.48 2.44
N ARG A 140 -4.28 -12.75 2.04
CA ARG A 140 -3.21 -13.73 2.26
C ARG A 140 -3.00 -14.57 1.01
N VAL A 141 -1.74 -14.92 0.78
CA VAL A 141 -1.36 -15.88 -0.27
C VAL A 141 -0.24 -16.78 0.23
N GLU A 142 -0.38 -18.08 0.00
CA GLU A 142 0.71 -19.04 0.23
C GLU A 142 1.65 -19.01 -0.97
N LEU A 143 2.94 -19.03 -0.69
CA LEU A 143 4.00 -19.07 -1.67
C LEU A 143 4.81 -20.36 -1.51
N ARG A 144 5.27 -20.88 -2.64
CA ARG A 144 6.22 -21.99 -2.68
C ARG A 144 7.54 -21.52 -3.24
N GLY A 145 8.57 -21.63 -2.41
CA GLY A 145 9.92 -21.13 -2.67
C GLY A 145 10.20 -19.77 -2.05
N ASN A 146 11.47 -19.51 -1.75
CA ASN A 146 11.96 -18.29 -1.08
C ASN A 146 12.90 -17.52 -2.02
N THR A 147 12.38 -17.04 -3.15
CA THR A 147 13.10 -16.23 -4.14
C THR A 147 12.45 -14.88 -4.33
N ASP A 148 13.19 -13.89 -4.83
CA ASP A 148 12.69 -12.55 -5.12
C ASP A 148 11.44 -12.60 -6.00
N GLU A 149 11.50 -13.38 -7.10
CA GLU A 149 10.36 -13.53 -8.01
C GLU A 149 9.12 -14.10 -7.32
N THR A 150 9.32 -15.08 -6.43
CA THR A 150 8.22 -15.70 -5.68
C THR A 150 7.55 -14.69 -4.75
N TRP A 151 8.33 -13.87 -4.05
CA TRP A 151 7.80 -12.83 -3.18
C TRP A 151 7.04 -11.76 -3.96
N LEU A 152 7.63 -11.23 -5.03
CA LEU A 152 6.98 -10.22 -5.87
C LEU A 152 5.68 -10.74 -6.50
N ARG A 153 5.67 -11.98 -6.98
CA ARG A 153 4.45 -12.62 -7.48
C ARG A 153 3.37 -12.74 -6.40
N GLY A 154 3.76 -12.99 -5.16
CA GLY A 154 2.87 -12.99 -4.01
C GLY A 154 2.22 -11.64 -3.79
N VAL A 155 3.00 -10.57 -3.77
CA VAL A 155 2.50 -9.19 -3.61
C VAL A 155 1.53 -8.82 -4.73
N ARG A 156 1.85 -9.16 -5.99
CA ARG A 156 0.94 -8.93 -7.14
C ARG A 156 -0.40 -9.62 -6.97
N ARG A 157 -0.41 -10.87 -6.49
CA ARG A 157 -1.65 -11.61 -6.22
C ARG A 157 -2.48 -10.98 -5.11
N LEU A 158 -1.84 -10.44 -4.06
CA LEU A 158 -2.54 -9.75 -2.99
C LEU A 158 -3.27 -8.51 -3.51
N VAL A 159 -2.62 -7.70 -4.35
CA VAL A 159 -3.21 -6.48 -4.90
C VAL A 159 -4.30 -6.81 -5.91
N SER A 160 -4.10 -7.77 -6.81
CA SER A 160 -5.15 -8.17 -7.79
C SER A 160 -6.40 -8.71 -7.11
N SER A 161 -6.27 -9.41 -5.98
CA SER A 161 -7.42 -9.87 -5.18
C SER A 161 -8.12 -8.71 -4.45
N HIS A 162 -7.41 -7.58 -4.22
CA HIS A 162 -7.99 -6.38 -3.64
C HIS A 162 -8.86 -5.63 -4.66
N ALA A 163 -8.41 -5.53 -5.90
CA ALA A 163 -9.11 -4.81 -6.97
C ALA A 163 -10.38 -5.53 -7.48
N GLY A 164 -10.46 -6.86 -7.33
CA GLY A 164 -11.59 -7.67 -7.79
C GLY A 164 -12.74 -7.85 -6.79
N GLY A 165 -12.67 -7.26 -5.61
CA GLY A 165 -13.62 -7.45 -4.51
C GLY A 165 -14.40 -6.18 -4.16
N GLY A 166 -14.91 -5.46 -5.17
CA GLY A 166 -15.83 -4.34 -5.03
C GLY A 166 -17.29 -4.77 -5.14
#